data_448bd6bc2b97fefc2293ad6c10425f9a
#
_entry.id   448bd6bc2b97fefc2293ad6c10425f9a
#
_cell.length_a   1.000
_cell.length_b   1.000
_cell.length_c   1.000
_cell.angle_alpha   90.00
_cell.angle_beta   90.00
_cell.angle_gamma   90.00
#
_symmetry.space_group_name_H-M   'P 1'
#
loop_
_entity.id
_entity.type
_entity.pdbx_description
1 polymer ?
#
loop_
_entity_poly.entity_id
_entity_poly.type
_entity_poly.pdbx_seq_one_letter_code
_entity_poly.pdbx_strand_id
1 'polypeptide(L)'
;MKINVGKQKGYKRPMTLKKTIEQHKYTILFCLILVFGSILRLVQLGKVPGGYQMDEAYGAFNAYSLFHSGIDSTGHSYPVYFESWGGGQNALNSYLMLPFMVFTGGKITPLVVRLPQAIVAILSLVAVYFLMKEMVDEAAGLWAMLLLSVCPWHIMMSRWGLESNLAPGFLLLGLTFFAYGLKKPR
;
A
#
# COMPACT_ATOMS: atom_id res chain seq x y z
N MET A 1 57.50 -27.73 28.11
CA MET A 1 57.22 -27.08 26.80
C MET A 1 55.86 -27.53 26.35
N LYS A 2 54.77 -26.70 26.57
CA LYS A 2 53.38 -27.05 26.19
C LYS A 2 53.12 -26.46 24.82
N ILE A 3 52.88 -27.32 23.82
CA ILE A 3 52.56 -26.93 22.46
C ILE A 3 51.08 -26.53 22.43
N ASN A 4 50.85 -25.26 22.10
CA ASN A 4 49.51 -24.66 21.99
C ASN A 4 48.95 -24.98 20.58
N VAL A 5 48.06 -25.99 20.49
CA VAL A 5 47.41 -26.37 19.24
C VAL A 5 46.30 -25.33 18.95
N GLY A 6 46.59 -24.43 18.05
CA GLY A 6 45.63 -23.41 17.59
C GLY A 6 44.34 -24.04 17.05
N LYS A 7 43.19 -23.60 17.59
CA LYS A 7 41.86 -23.94 17.08
C LYS A 7 41.75 -23.54 15.61
N GLN A 8 41.76 -24.50 14.69
CA GLN A 8 41.40 -24.26 13.29
C GLN A 8 40.00 -23.73 13.25
N LYS A 9 39.84 -22.50 12.69
CA LYS A 9 38.54 -21.94 12.32
C LYS A 9 37.91 -22.87 11.28
N GLY A 10 36.85 -23.58 11.66
CA GLY A 10 36.11 -24.48 10.77
C GLY A 10 35.64 -23.73 9.53
N TYR A 11 36.11 -24.18 8.37
CA TYR A 11 35.63 -23.71 7.04
C TYR A 11 34.14 -24.04 6.92
N LYS A 12 33.27 -22.99 6.99
CA LYS A 12 31.84 -23.14 6.74
C LYS A 12 31.67 -23.44 5.26
N ARG A 13 31.31 -24.69 4.92
CA ARG A 13 30.97 -25.07 3.55
C ARG A 13 29.89 -24.11 3.01
N PRO A 14 30.01 -23.62 1.75
CA PRO A 14 28.97 -22.79 1.16
C PRO A 14 27.64 -23.56 1.16
N MET A 15 26.61 -22.90 1.64
CA MET A 15 25.26 -23.48 1.75
C MET A 15 24.75 -23.77 0.34
N THR A 16 24.32 -25.01 0.09
CA THR A 16 23.76 -25.40 -1.22
C THR A 16 22.52 -24.56 -1.50
N LEU A 17 22.34 -24.08 -2.74
CA LEU A 17 21.20 -23.23 -3.18
C LEU A 17 19.85 -23.79 -2.70
N LYS A 18 19.64 -25.10 -2.78
CA LYS A 18 18.44 -25.79 -2.27
C LYS A 18 18.19 -25.55 -0.79
N LYS A 19 19.24 -25.62 0.04
CA LYS A 19 19.13 -25.41 1.50
C LYS A 19 18.82 -23.96 1.85
N THR A 20 19.36 -23.02 1.07
CA THR A 20 19.05 -21.59 1.21
C THR A 20 17.61 -21.29 0.84
N ILE A 21 17.08 -21.89 -0.24
CA ILE A 21 15.67 -21.74 -0.65
C ILE A 21 14.73 -22.30 0.41
N GLU A 22 15.01 -23.51 0.94
CA GLU A 22 14.19 -24.11 2.00
C GLU A 22 14.15 -23.23 3.27
N GLN A 23 15.26 -22.61 3.61
CA GLN A 23 15.35 -21.73 4.79
C GLN A 23 14.58 -20.42 4.62
N HIS A 24 14.48 -19.90 3.38
CA HIS A 24 13.86 -18.60 3.09
C HIS A 24 12.55 -18.71 2.30
N LYS A 25 11.96 -19.90 2.19
CA LYS A 25 10.78 -20.16 1.34
C LYS A 25 9.63 -19.19 1.59
N TYR A 26 9.31 -18.87 2.83
CA TYR A 26 8.21 -17.96 3.17
C TYR A 26 8.52 -16.52 2.74
N THR A 27 9.75 -16.07 2.94
CA THR A 27 10.18 -14.73 2.50
C THR A 27 10.16 -14.62 0.98
N ILE A 28 10.61 -15.64 0.27
CA ILE A 28 10.59 -15.67 -1.20
C ILE A 28 9.14 -15.63 -1.71
N LEU A 29 8.25 -16.44 -1.15
CA LEU A 29 6.82 -16.44 -1.51
C LEU A 29 6.17 -15.10 -1.20
N PHE A 30 6.43 -14.49 -0.05
CA PHE A 30 5.96 -13.16 0.29
C PHE A 30 6.37 -12.13 -0.77
N CYS A 31 7.66 -12.10 -1.14
CA CYS A 31 8.15 -11.16 -2.16
C CYS A 31 7.52 -11.40 -3.53
N LEU A 32 7.36 -12.67 -3.95
CA LEU A 32 6.72 -13.00 -5.22
C LEU A 32 5.25 -12.56 -5.27
N ILE A 33 4.48 -12.84 -4.21
CA ILE A 33 3.08 -12.42 -4.11
C ILE A 33 2.97 -10.89 -4.07
N LEU A 34 3.86 -10.22 -3.33
CA LEU A 34 3.88 -8.75 -3.27
C LEU A 34 4.16 -8.13 -4.62
N VAL A 35 5.19 -8.60 -5.33
CA VAL A 35 5.53 -8.12 -6.68
C VAL A 35 4.37 -8.38 -7.64
N PHE A 36 3.82 -9.58 -7.65
CA PHE A 36 2.67 -9.92 -8.50
C PHE A 36 1.45 -9.03 -8.21
N GLY A 37 1.06 -8.90 -6.93
CA GLY A 37 -0.05 -8.05 -6.51
C GLY A 37 0.18 -6.55 -6.81
N SER A 38 1.42 -6.08 -6.72
CA SER A 38 1.79 -4.71 -7.09
C SER A 38 1.68 -4.48 -8.60
N ILE A 39 2.13 -5.43 -9.42
CA ILE A 39 2.00 -5.37 -10.89
C ILE A 39 0.52 -5.22 -11.27
N LEU A 40 -0.39 -6.02 -10.71
CA LEU A 40 -1.82 -5.94 -11.00
C LEU A 40 -2.44 -4.58 -10.66
N ARG A 41 -1.88 -3.84 -9.69
CA ARG A 41 -2.38 -2.53 -9.26
C ARG A 41 -1.74 -1.36 -10.00
N LEU A 42 -0.50 -1.50 -10.46
CA LEU A 42 0.27 -0.40 -11.03
C LEU A 42 0.31 -0.41 -12.56
N VAL A 43 0.24 -1.59 -13.19
CA VAL A 43 0.30 -1.68 -14.67
C VAL A 43 -0.83 -0.89 -15.30
N GLN A 44 -0.48 0.04 -16.18
CA GLN A 44 -1.40 0.94 -16.89
C GLN A 44 -2.35 1.74 -15.98
N LEU A 45 -1.95 2.06 -14.75
CA LEU A 45 -2.79 2.76 -13.76
C LEU A 45 -3.30 4.11 -14.28
N GLY A 46 -2.51 4.83 -15.07
CA GLY A 46 -2.90 6.09 -15.70
C GLY A 46 -3.80 5.94 -16.95
N LYS A 47 -4.07 4.70 -17.43
CA LYS A 47 -4.84 4.45 -18.64
C LYS A 47 -6.11 3.64 -18.39
N VAL A 48 -6.09 2.75 -17.42
CA VAL A 48 -7.19 1.83 -17.07
C VAL A 48 -7.55 2.00 -15.60
N PRO A 49 -8.85 2.28 -15.29
CA PRO A 49 -9.99 2.49 -16.19
C PRO A 49 -9.86 3.75 -17.05
N GLY A 50 -10.53 3.78 -18.20
CA GLY A 50 -10.55 4.95 -19.09
C GLY A 50 -11.38 6.09 -18.51
N GLY A 51 -10.89 7.33 -18.64
CA GLY A 51 -11.57 8.53 -18.12
C GLY A 51 -11.49 8.66 -16.59
N TYR A 52 -12.26 9.61 -16.07
CA TYR A 52 -12.46 9.82 -14.63
C TYR A 52 -13.91 9.51 -14.26
N GLN A 53 -14.12 8.89 -13.12
CA GLN A 53 -15.40 8.85 -12.45
C GLN A 53 -15.69 10.24 -11.85
N MET A 54 -16.97 10.61 -11.65
CA MET A 54 -17.36 11.97 -11.24
C MET A 54 -16.69 12.40 -9.91
N ASP A 55 -16.74 11.54 -8.89
CA ASP A 55 -16.17 11.87 -7.59
C ASP A 55 -14.63 11.86 -7.63
N GLU A 56 -14.03 10.99 -8.46
CA GLU A 56 -12.58 10.99 -8.74
C GLU A 56 -12.17 12.33 -9.39
N ALA A 57 -12.94 12.84 -10.35
CA ALA A 57 -12.68 14.11 -11.01
C ALA A 57 -12.85 15.29 -10.04
N TYR A 58 -13.87 15.25 -9.20
CA TYR A 58 -14.10 16.29 -8.19
C TYR A 58 -12.98 16.34 -7.13
N GLY A 59 -12.58 15.20 -6.60
CA GLY A 59 -11.43 15.11 -5.68
C GLY A 59 -10.13 15.59 -6.33
N ALA A 60 -9.90 15.26 -7.61
CA ALA A 60 -8.75 15.72 -8.38
C ALA A 60 -8.76 17.24 -8.61
N PHE A 61 -9.93 17.83 -8.89
CA PHE A 61 -10.08 19.28 -9.05
C PHE A 61 -9.80 20.01 -7.73
N ASN A 62 -10.29 19.50 -6.59
CA ASN A 62 -9.98 20.06 -5.29
C ASN A 62 -8.50 19.93 -4.95
N ALA A 63 -7.83 18.80 -5.27
CA ALA A 63 -6.39 18.66 -5.12
C ALA A 63 -5.63 19.72 -5.96
N TYR A 64 -6.06 19.98 -7.19
CA TYR A 64 -5.47 21.02 -8.03
C TYR A 64 -5.62 22.41 -7.40
N SER A 65 -6.82 22.76 -6.95
CA SER A 65 -7.11 24.03 -6.30
C SER A 65 -6.28 24.22 -5.03
N LEU A 66 -6.22 23.21 -4.17
CA LEU A 66 -5.40 23.21 -2.95
C LEU A 66 -3.91 23.37 -3.25
N PHE A 67 -3.40 22.72 -4.29
CA PHE A 67 -1.98 22.80 -4.66
C PHE A 67 -1.57 24.20 -5.12
N HIS A 68 -2.43 24.87 -5.91
CA HIS A 68 -2.11 26.16 -6.52
C HIS A 68 -2.50 27.38 -5.67
N SER A 69 -3.56 27.27 -4.89
CA SER A 69 -4.15 28.41 -4.16
C SER A 69 -4.39 28.17 -2.67
N GLY A 70 -4.26 26.94 -2.18
CA GLY A 70 -4.51 26.61 -0.77
C GLY A 70 -6.00 26.61 -0.39
N ILE A 71 -6.91 26.74 -1.36
CA ILE A 71 -8.36 26.75 -1.17
C ILE A 71 -9.01 25.63 -1.99
N ASP A 72 -10.17 25.14 -1.54
CA ASP A 72 -10.97 24.18 -2.30
C ASP A 72 -11.83 24.86 -3.38
N SER A 73 -12.68 24.10 -4.06
CA SER A 73 -13.60 24.59 -5.07
C SER A 73 -14.70 25.54 -4.56
N THR A 74 -14.92 25.59 -3.25
CA THR A 74 -15.91 26.43 -2.57
C THR A 74 -15.28 27.62 -1.84
N GLY A 75 -13.95 27.77 -1.88
CA GLY A 75 -13.21 28.87 -1.31
C GLY A 75 -12.73 28.67 0.13
N HIS A 76 -12.90 27.48 0.70
CA HIS A 76 -12.42 27.17 2.04
C HIS A 76 -10.91 26.83 2.03
N SER A 77 -10.16 27.44 2.95
CA SER A 77 -8.72 27.22 3.06
C SER A 77 -8.43 25.91 3.79
N TYR A 78 -7.69 25.01 3.12
CA TYR A 78 -7.27 23.71 3.64
C TYR A 78 -8.35 22.95 4.41
N PRO A 79 -9.56 22.73 3.82
CA PRO A 79 -10.67 22.08 4.49
C PRO A 79 -10.39 20.59 4.72
N VAL A 80 -10.98 20.00 5.74
CA VAL A 80 -10.96 18.56 6.02
C VAL A 80 -12.09 17.80 5.33
N TYR A 81 -13.03 18.53 4.73
CA TYR A 81 -14.24 18.04 4.08
C TYR A 81 -14.61 18.95 2.93
N PHE A 82 -14.94 18.39 1.76
CA PHE A 82 -15.39 19.14 0.60
C PHE A 82 -16.90 19.08 0.48
N GLU A 83 -17.56 20.20 0.34
CA GLU A 83 -19.01 20.28 0.06
C GLU A 83 -19.27 19.85 -1.39
N SER A 84 -20.20 18.91 -1.58
CA SER A 84 -20.57 18.39 -2.91
C SER A 84 -22.02 17.94 -2.92
N TRP A 85 -22.83 18.44 -3.86
CA TRP A 85 -24.17 17.96 -4.19
C TRP A 85 -25.14 17.75 -3.01
N GLY A 86 -25.13 18.66 -2.03
CA GLY A 86 -25.96 18.54 -0.81
C GLY A 86 -25.47 17.54 0.23
N GLY A 87 -24.28 17.04 0.05
CA GLY A 87 -23.51 16.20 0.96
C GLY A 87 -22.06 16.64 0.97
N GLY A 88 -21.13 15.68 0.91
CA GLY A 88 -19.73 16.02 0.76
C GLY A 88 -18.82 14.82 0.64
N GLN A 89 -17.56 15.13 0.46
CA GLN A 89 -16.48 14.19 0.18
C GLN A 89 -15.34 14.38 1.17
N ASN A 90 -14.76 13.28 1.63
CA ASN A 90 -13.59 13.33 2.51
C ASN A 90 -12.36 13.85 1.76
N ALA A 91 -11.67 14.83 2.32
CA ALA A 91 -10.55 15.51 1.68
C ALA A 91 -9.24 14.69 1.65
N LEU A 92 -9.12 13.61 2.42
CA LEU A 92 -7.87 12.87 2.61
C LEU A 92 -7.23 12.43 1.29
N ASN A 93 -8.04 11.88 0.36
CA ASN A 93 -7.50 11.41 -0.93
C ASN A 93 -6.89 12.55 -1.74
N SER A 94 -7.52 13.72 -1.75
CA SER A 94 -7.00 14.92 -2.43
C SER A 94 -5.68 15.40 -1.81
N TYR A 95 -5.56 15.40 -0.49
CA TYR A 95 -4.30 15.72 0.17
C TYR A 95 -3.19 14.71 -0.14
N LEU A 96 -3.52 13.42 -0.25
CA LEU A 96 -2.56 12.38 -0.63
C LEU A 96 -2.08 12.50 -2.08
N MET A 97 -2.79 13.23 -2.95
CA MET A 97 -2.35 13.54 -4.32
C MET A 97 -1.28 14.62 -4.36
N LEU A 98 -1.28 15.59 -3.41
CA LEU A 98 -0.41 16.77 -3.44
C LEU A 98 1.09 16.43 -3.55
N PRO A 99 1.67 15.47 -2.81
CA PRO A 99 3.06 15.08 -2.97
C PRO A 99 3.41 14.63 -4.41
N PHE A 100 2.49 13.92 -5.07
CA PHE A 100 2.72 13.44 -6.44
C PHE A 100 2.57 14.56 -7.47
N MET A 101 1.79 15.59 -7.20
CA MET A 101 1.66 16.77 -8.05
C MET A 101 2.95 17.57 -8.13
N VAL A 102 3.77 17.57 -7.07
CA VAL A 102 5.10 18.23 -7.10
C VAL A 102 5.95 17.68 -8.26
N PHE A 103 5.93 16.35 -8.47
CA PHE A 103 6.71 15.70 -9.54
C PHE A 103 6.15 15.94 -10.95
N THR A 104 4.90 16.39 -11.07
CA THR A 104 4.27 16.71 -12.37
C THR A 104 4.19 18.22 -12.63
N GLY A 105 4.83 19.05 -11.79
CA GLY A 105 4.76 20.51 -11.90
C GLY A 105 3.34 21.04 -11.66
N GLY A 106 2.59 20.45 -10.74
CA GLY A 106 1.22 20.84 -10.38
C GLY A 106 0.13 20.32 -11.35
N LYS A 107 0.48 19.46 -12.32
CA LYS A 107 -0.50 18.94 -13.29
C LYS A 107 -1.25 17.74 -12.71
N ILE A 108 -2.58 17.73 -12.90
CA ILE A 108 -3.42 16.57 -12.63
C ILE A 108 -3.36 15.61 -13.82
N THR A 109 -3.03 14.36 -13.52
CA THR A 109 -3.08 13.25 -14.47
C THR A 109 -3.78 12.06 -13.82
N PRO A 110 -4.37 11.13 -14.59
CA PRO A 110 -4.99 9.92 -13.99
C PRO A 110 -4.03 9.12 -13.11
N LEU A 111 -2.74 9.15 -13.43
CA LEU A 111 -1.72 8.49 -12.60
C LEU A 111 -1.60 9.17 -11.23
N VAL A 112 -1.50 10.50 -11.17
CA VAL A 112 -1.41 11.28 -9.94
C VAL A 112 -2.61 11.03 -9.03
N VAL A 113 -3.81 10.98 -9.63
CA VAL A 113 -5.07 10.81 -8.90
C VAL A 113 -5.19 9.42 -8.29
N ARG A 114 -4.72 8.38 -8.98
CA ARG A 114 -4.88 6.96 -8.61
C ARG A 114 -3.72 6.39 -7.81
N LEU A 115 -2.55 7.02 -7.87
CA LEU A 115 -1.33 6.49 -7.24
C LEU A 115 -1.45 6.36 -5.72
N PRO A 116 -2.03 7.33 -4.97
CA PRO A 116 -2.25 7.18 -3.53
C PRO A 116 -3.03 5.91 -3.18
N GLN A 117 -4.10 5.66 -3.93
CA GLN A 117 -4.99 4.51 -3.77
C GLN A 117 -4.26 3.19 -4.02
N ALA A 118 -3.49 3.12 -5.12
CA ALA A 118 -2.71 1.94 -5.45
C ALA A 118 -1.64 1.63 -4.38
N ILE A 119 -1.00 2.65 -3.82
CA ILE A 119 -0.02 2.51 -2.74
C ILE A 119 -0.70 1.96 -1.47
N VAL A 120 -1.81 2.54 -1.04
CA VAL A 120 -2.56 2.06 0.13
C VAL A 120 -3.01 0.61 -0.07
N ALA A 121 -3.45 0.25 -1.28
CA ALA A 121 -3.84 -1.12 -1.61
C ALA A 121 -2.64 -2.10 -1.60
N ILE A 122 -1.44 -1.68 -2.01
CA ILE A 122 -0.23 -2.50 -1.88
C ILE A 122 0.16 -2.67 -0.41
N LEU A 123 0.08 -1.59 0.38
CA LEU A 123 0.29 -1.66 1.83
C LEU A 123 -0.72 -2.59 2.52
N SER A 124 -1.95 -2.69 2.01
CA SER A 124 -2.97 -3.62 2.50
C SER A 124 -2.58 -5.08 2.30
N LEU A 125 -1.86 -5.43 1.21
CA LEU A 125 -1.32 -6.78 1.01
C LEU A 125 -0.29 -7.13 2.08
N VAL A 126 0.56 -6.18 2.41
CA VAL A 126 1.57 -6.35 3.47
C VAL A 126 0.88 -6.45 4.84
N ALA A 127 -0.10 -5.58 5.09
CA ALA A 127 -0.83 -5.55 6.34
C ALA A 127 -1.58 -6.86 6.61
N VAL A 128 -2.32 -7.40 5.62
CA VAL A 128 -3.05 -8.66 5.80
C VAL A 128 -2.12 -9.85 6.05
N TYR A 129 -0.95 -9.88 5.39
CA TYR A 129 0.06 -10.89 5.66
C TYR A 129 0.50 -10.85 7.13
N PHE A 130 0.91 -9.69 7.61
CA PHE A 130 1.38 -9.54 8.98
C PHE A 130 0.26 -9.77 10.01
N LEU A 131 -0.95 -9.32 9.74
CA LEU A 131 -2.10 -9.55 10.61
C LEU A 131 -2.39 -11.05 10.76
N MET A 132 -2.48 -11.77 9.66
CA MET A 132 -2.80 -13.21 9.69
C MET A 132 -1.63 -14.05 10.20
N LYS A 133 -0.40 -13.66 9.89
CA LYS A 133 0.81 -14.28 10.48
C LYS A 133 0.82 -14.14 12.00
N GLU A 134 0.35 -13.02 12.52
CA GLU A 134 0.32 -12.73 13.94
C GLU A 134 -0.84 -13.45 14.66
N MET A 135 -2.00 -13.55 13.99
CA MET A 135 -3.21 -14.15 14.57
C MET A 135 -3.25 -15.68 14.46
N VAL A 136 -2.66 -16.24 13.43
CA VAL A 136 -2.70 -17.67 13.11
C VAL A 136 -1.29 -18.22 12.92
N ASP A 137 -0.72 -18.08 11.72
CA ASP A 137 0.64 -18.51 11.38
C ASP A 137 1.13 -17.88 10.06
N GLU A 138 2.37 -18.19 9.70
CA GLU A 138 3.03 -17.63 8.52
C GLU A 138 2.39 -18.12 7.20
N ALA A 139 1.90 -19.35 7.16
CA ALA A 139 1.23 -19.90 5.99
C ALA A 139 -0.13 -19.23 5.76
N ALA A 140 -0.91 -19.02 6.84
CA ALA A 140 -2.18 -18.25 6.79
C ALA A 140 -1.95 -16.83 6.29
N GLY A 141 -0.85 -16.16 6.71
CA GLY A 141 -0.45 -14.86 6.21
C GLY A 141 -0.25 -14.84 4.69
N LEU A 142 0.48 -15.82 4.15
CA LEU A 142 0.72 -15.94 2.70
C LEU A 142 -0.57 -16.22 1.93
N TRP A 143 -1.44 -17.11 2.41
CA TRP A 143 -2.72 -17.38 1.77
C TRP A 143 -3.63 -16.17 1.75
N ALA A 144 -3.76 -15.45 2.87
CA ALA A 144 -4.57 -14.24 2.94
C ALA A 144 -4.06 -13.16 1.98
N MET A 145 -2.74 -12.97 1.93
CA MET A 145 -2.09 -12.03 1.00
C MET A 145 -2.31 -12.45 -0.45
N LEU A 146 -2.19 -13.73 -0.79
CA LEU A 146 -2.42 -14.24 -2.15
C LEU A 146 -3.87 -14.03 -2.57
N LEU A 147 -4.84 -14.41 -1.74
CA LEU A 147 -6.27 -14.22 -2.01
C LEU A 147 -6.61 -12.74 -2.20
N LEU A 148 -6.08 -11.85 -1.35
CA LEU A 148 -6.30 -10.41 -1.51
C LEU A 148 -5.59 -9.86 -2.75
N SER A 149 -4.43 -10.41 -3.14
CA SER A 149 -3.67 -9.97 -4.31
C SER A 149 -4.44 -10.19 -5.62
N VAL A 150 -5.19 -11.29 -5.72
CA VAL A 150 -6.00 -11.65 -6.90
C VAL A 150 -7.48 -11.28 -6.77
N CYS A 151 -7.92 -10.71 -5.65
CA CYS A 151 -9.30 -10.32 -5.43
C CYS A 151 -9.73 -9.24 -6.44
N PRO A 152 -10.70 -9.51 -7.35
CA PRO A 152 -11.09 -8.57 -8.40
C PRO A 152 -11.60 -7.25 -7.84
N TRP A 153 -12.41 -7.31 -6.78
CA TRP A 153 -12.92 -6.11 -6.11
C TRP A 153 -11.78 -5.22 -5.60
N HIS A 154 -10.82 -5.80 -4.88
CA HIS A 154 -9.70 -5.05 -4.30
C HIS A 154 -8.77 -4.47 -5.38
N ILE A 155 -8.57 -5.21 -6.50
CA ILE A 155 -7.81 -4.71 -7.65
C ILE A 155 -8.55 -3.50 -8.26
N MET A 156 -9.85 -3.63 -8.53
CA MET A 156 -10.66 -2.56 -9.13
C MET A 156 -10.66 -1.31 -8.25
N MET A 157 -10.96 -1.44 -6.95
CA MET A 157 -10.98 -0.33 -6.00
C MET A 157 -9.62 0.35 -5.85
N SER A 158 -8.51 -0.38 -5.94
CA SER A 158 -7.16 0.17 -5.90
C SER A 158 -6.81 1.06 -7.11
N ARG A 159 -7.60 1.01 -8.17
CA ARG A 159 -7.37 1.73 -9.43
C ARG A 159 -8.32 2.92 -9.64
N TRP A 160 -9.15 3.21 -8.65
CA TRP A 160 -10.05 4.36 -8.62
C TRP A 160 -9.67 5.31 -7.50
N GLY A 161 -9.48 6.58 -7.83
CA GLY A 161 -9.09 7.63 -6.89
C GLY A 161 -10.26 8.14 -6.04
N LEU A 162 -11.05 7.23 -5.46
CA LEU A 162 -12.17 7.55 -4.58
C LEU A 162 -11.73 7.54 -3.11
N GLU A 163 -12.13 8.54 -2.34
CA GLU A 163 -11.79 8.66 -0.92
C GLU A 163 -12.29 7.47 -0.08
N SER A 164 -13.47 6.91 -0.42
CA SER A 164 -14.04 5.76 0.26
C SER A 164 -13.19 4.50 0.14
N ASN A 165 -12.44 4.36 -0.95
CA ASN A 165 -11.59 3.20 -1.21
C ASN A 165 -10.33 3.17 -0.32
N LEU A 166 -9.97 4.27 0.32
CA LEU A 166 -8.88 4.32 1.30
C LEU A 166 -9.24 3.64 2.63
N ALA A 167 -10.51 3.69 3.02
CA ALA A 167 -10.97 3.23 4.34
C ALA A 167 -10.62 1.76 4.64
N PRO A 168 -10.86 0.78 3.75
CA PRO A 168 -10.48 -0.61 3.99
C PRO A 168 -8.98 -0.79 4.22
N GLY A 169 -8.14 -0.06 3.47
CA GLY A 169 -6.69 -0.11 3.61
C GLY A 169 -6.20 0.43 4.95
N PHE A 170 -6.67 1.59 5.35
CA PHE A 170 -6.32 2.17 6.65
C PHE A 170 -6.87 1.36 7.82
N LEU A 171 -8.08 0.80 7.70
CA LEU A 171 -8.64 -0.09 8.71
C LEU A 171 -7.76 -1.34 8.89
N LEU A 172 -7.34 -1.96 7.80
CA LEU A 172 -6.48 -3.15 7.84
C LEU A 172 -5.11 -2.85 8.45
N LEU A 173 -4.50 -1.71 8.10
CA LEU A 173 -3.27 -1.23 8.73
C LEU A 173 -3.47 -1.01 10.24
N GLY A 174 -4.54 -0.34 10.64
CA GLY A 174 -4.88 -0.09 12.04
C GLY A 174 -5.06 -1.39 12.84
N LEU A 175 -5.79 -2.36 12.29
CA LEU A 175 -5.96 -3.69 12.90
C LEU A 175 -4.64 -4.45 13.04
N THR A 176 -3.76 -4.33 12.05
CA THR A 176 -2.42 -4.94 12.11
C THR A 176 -1.61 -4.34 13.25
N PHE A 177 -1.52 -3.01 13.33
CA PHE A 177 -0.80 -2.35 14.44
C PHE A 177 -1.41 -2.65 15.80
N PHE A 178 -2.74 -2.72 15.89
CA PHE A 178 -3.44 -3.08 17.11
C PHE A 178 -3.08 -4.51 17.56
N ALA A 179 -3.12 -5.49 16.66
CA ALA A 179 -2.76 -6.88 16.96
C ALA A 179 -1.31 -7.01 17.48
N TYR A 180 -0.37 -6.30 16.86
CA TYR A 180 1.02 -6.26 17.33
C TYR A 180 1.17 -5.51 18.67
N GLY A 181 0.38 -4.47 18.90
CA GLY A 181 0.39 -3.70 20.15
C GLY A 181 -0.07 -4.52 21.36
N LEU A 182 -1.03 -5.43 21.16
CA LEU A 182 -1.53 -6.30 22.24
C LEU A 182 -0.50 -7.30 22.77
N LYS A 183 0.48 -7.70 21.94
CA LYS A 183 1.50 -8.70 22.33
C LYS A 183 2.74 -8.10 23.00
N LYS A 184 2.95 -6.78 22.95
CA LYS A 184 4.06 -6.18 23.70
C LYS A 184 3.72 -6.17 25.17
N PRO A 185 4.44 -6.92 26.05
CA PRO A 185 4.30 -6.76 27.49
C PRO A 185 4.65 -5.31 27.85
N ARG A 186 3.81 -4.68 28.66
CA ARG A 186 4.08 -3.35 29.23
C ARG A 186 5.16 -3.47 30.31
#